data_ce688b671b43a51aebd79324a3e7805a
#
_entry.id   ce688b671b43a51aebd79324a3e7805a
#
_cell.length_a   1.000
_cell.length_b   1.000
_cell.length_c   1.000
_cell.angle_alpha   90.00
_cell.angle_beta   90.00
_cell.angle_gamma   90.00
#
_symmetry.space_group_name_H-M   'P 1'
#
loop_
_entity.id
_entity.type
_entity.pdbx_description
1 polymer ?
#
loop_
_entity_poly.entity_id
_entity_poly.type
_entity_poly.pdbx_seq_one_letter_code
_entity_poly.pdbx_strand_id
1 'polypeptide(L)'
;MFALALPAANAQKVATAKELAKLEKADATVLDAKKGLKASSWVARANAYANAYILPTKELGQGIPAQVLQMNVGNPEGSYESTFQGMPSIVFSYEYVDVYLDPATGFIQGWEQKLAIKENLAETAIESMAKAYEMDPKQESKIASIALTLSNALAQQGDALNNMGHTAEAAQSFLTAFQALTVVPSTTPNFDYLYNAGMLMTMYASTLQGDEAVAAFNAGEQLFNTALASGYEDAVGNIYYFLFHCY
;
A
#
# COMPACT_ATOMS: atom_id res chain seq x y z
N MET A 1 -23.47 -40.42 11.77
CA MET A 1 -22.36 -39.51 11.63
C MET A 1 -22.10 -39.29 10.13
N PHE A 2 -22.70 -38.28 9.54
CA PHE A 2 -22.41 -37.92 8.14
C PHE A 2 -21.30 -36.86 8.17
N ALA A 3 -20.09 -37.24 7.75
CA ALA A 3 -19.04 -36.30 7.47
C ALA A 3 -19.40 -35.57 6.15
N LEU A 4 -19.90 -34.35 6.23
CA LEU A 4 -19.96 -33.43 5.11
C LEU A 4 -18.52 -33.08 4.77
N ALA A 5 -17.98 -33.73 3.74
CA ALA A 5 -16.78 -33.23 3.06
C ALA A 5 -17.16 -31.92 2.41
N LEU A 6 -16.84 -30.79 3.07
CA LEU A 6 -16.84 -29.49 2.45
C LEU A 6 -15.84 -29.57 1.27
N PRO A 7 -16.25 -29.15 0.06
CA PRO A 7 -15.28 -29.03 -1.02
C PRO A 7 -14.16 -28.10 -0.53
N ALA A 8 -12.92 -28.54 -0.68
CA ALA A 8 -11.77 -27.68 -0.45
C ALA A 8 -11.97 -26.45 -1.36
N ALA A 9 -12.42 -25.35 -0.76
CA ALA A 9 -12.44 -24.07 -1.41
C ALA A 9 -10.99 -23.85 -1.88
N ASN A 10 -10.79 -23.81 -3.18
CA ASN A 10 -9.50 -23.47 -3.74
C ASN A 10 -9.15 -22.09 -3.18
N ALA A 11 -8.27 -22.09 -2.19
CA ALA A 11 -7.66 -20.87 -1.70
C ALA A 11 -7.30 -20.03 -2.92
N GLN A 12 -7.59 -18.76 -2.88
CA GLN A 12 -7.06 -17.83 -3.88
C GLN A 12 -5.55 -17.72 -3.59
N LYS A 13 -4.83 -18.84 -3.86
CA LYS A 13 -3.38 -18.79 -3.97
C LYS A 13 -3.12 -17.71 -4.99
N VAL A 14 -2.44 -16.66 -4.58
CA VAL A 14 -1.93 -15.70 -5.56
C VAL A 14 -1.21 -16.55 -6.58
N ALA A 15 -1.76 -16.63 -7.79
CA ALA A 15 -1.15 -17.43 -8.83
C ALA A 15 0.05 -16.65 -9.36
N THR A 16 1.11 -16.59 -8.54
CA THR A 16 2.31 -15.74 -8.71
C THR A 16 2.85 -15.84 -10.12
N ALA A 17 2.99 -17.04 -10.65
CA ALA A 17 3.44 -17.25 -12.04
C ALA A 17 2.48 -16.60 -13.06
N LYS A 18 1.17 -16.62 -12.81
CA LYS A 18 0.18 -15.98 -13.68
C LYS A 18 0.23 -14.46 -13.59
N GLU A 19 0.44 -13.92 -12.39
CA GLU A 19 0.57 -12.47 -12.21
C GLU A 19 1.88 -11.96 -12.81
N LEU A 20 3.00 -12.63 -12.59
CA LEU A 20 4.28 -12.31 -13.24
C LEU A 20 4.16 -12.33 -14.77
N ALA A 21 3.51 -13.34 -15.36
CA ALA A 21 3.29 -13.40 -16.80
C ALA A 21 2.42 -12.24 -17.32
N LYS A 22 1.45 -11.73 -16.52
CA LYS A 22 0.69 -10.52 -16.85
C LYS A 22 1.58 -9.28 -16.88
N LEU A 23 2.45 -9.13 -15.89
CA LEU A 23 3.39 -8.01 -15.80
C LEU A 23 4.39 -8.04 -16.96
N GLU A 24 5.00 -9.20 -17.27
CA GLU A 24 5.88 -9.39 -18.42
C GLU A 24 5.21 -9.05 -19.74
N LYS A 25 3.96 -9.49 -19.93
CA LYS A 25 3.17 -9.13 -21.11
C LYS A 25 2.90 -7.64 -21.20
N ALA A 26 2.61 -6.97 -20.09
CA ALA A 26 2.39 -5.53 -20.05
C ALA A 26 3.68 -4.79 -20.40
N ASP A 27 4.83 -5.21 -19.84
CA ASP A 27 6.16 -4.66 -20.15
C ASP A 27 6.50 -4.83 -21.64
N ALA A 28 6.34 -6.05 -22.18
CA ALA A 28 6.57 -6.30 -23.61
C ALA A 28 5.65 -5.46 -24.52
N THR A 29 4.43 -5.17 -24.06
CA THR A 29 3.48 -4.36 -24.85
C THR A 29 3.94 -2.90 -24.97
N VAL A 30 4.46 -2.29 -23.90
CA VAL A 30 4.94 -0.90 -23.97
C VAL A 30 6.30 -0.77 -24.64
N LEU A 31 7.08 -1.85 -24.73
CA LEU A 31 8.32 -1.91 -25.48
C LEU A 31 8.12 -2.18 -26.96
N ASP A 32 6.95 -2.63 -27.40
CA ASP A 32 6.62 -2.85 -28.80
C ASP A 32 6.57 -1.52 -29.56
N ALA A 33 7.25 -1.44 -30.71
CA ALA A 33 7.43 -0.21 -31.50
C ALA A 33 6.11 0.45 -31.97
N LYS A 34 5.02 -0.31 -32.07
CA LYS A 34 3.70 0.21 -32.47
C LYS A 34 2.76 0.36 -31.29
N LYS A 35 2.77 -0.63 -30.38
CA LYS A 35 1.86 -0.65 -29.22
C LYS A 35 2.33 0.32 -28.15
N GLY A 36 3.63 0.47 -27.94
CA GLY A 36 4.22 1.41 -26.97
C GLY A 36 3.92 2.88 -27.28
N LEU A 37 3.56 3.20 -28.52
CA LEU A 37 3.10 4.54 -28.93
C LEU A 37 1.61 4.83 -28.59
N LYS A 38 0.92 3.90 -27.94
CA LYS A 38 -0.50 4.06 -27.55
C LYS A 38 -0.61 4.29 -26.04
N ALA A 39 -1.20 5.39 -25.64
CA ALA A 39 -1.48 5.69 -24.22
C ALA A 39 -2.25 4.55 -23.53
N SER A 40 -3.18 3.89 -24.25
CA SER A 40 -3.92 2.74 -23.71
C SER A 40 -3.05 1.56 -23.29
N SER A 41 -1.88 1.36 -23.91
CA SER A 41 -0.92 0.34 -23.49
C SER A 41 -0.27 0.67 -22.15
N TRP A 42 0.02 1.93 -21.90
CA TRP A 42 0.55 2.41 -20.63
C TRP A 42 -0.51 2.39 -19.53
N VAL A 43 -1.78 2.74 -19.83
CA VAL A 43 -2.90 2.53 -18.89
C VAL A 43 -3.05 1.07 -18.51
N ALA A 44 -2.95 0.14 -19.49
CA ALA A 44 -3.04 -1.30 -19.21
C ALA A 44 -1.87 -1.79 -18.33
N ARG A 45 -0.65 -1.27 -18.56
CA ARG A 45 0.52 -1.54 -17.71
C ARG A 45 0.31 -1.01 -16.29
N ALA A 46 -0.11 0.25 -16.14
CA ALA A 46 -0.42 0.84 -14.84
C ALA A 46 -1.42 0.00 -14.06
N ASN A 47 -2.51 -0.41 -14.69
CA ASN A 47 -3.54 -1.25 -14.07
C ASN A 47 -3.02 -2.64 -13.68
N ALA A 48 -2.16 -3.26 -14.50
CA ALA A 48 -1.59 -4.56 -14.18
C ALA A 48 -0.67 -4.48 -12.94
N TYR A 49 0.18 -3.45 -12.86
CA TYR A 49 1.09 -3.23 -11.75
C TYR A 49 0.36 -2.83 -10.46
N ALA A 50 -0.64 -1.94 -10.53
CA ALA A 50 -1.48 -1.58 -9.39
C ALA A 50 -2.25 -2.80 -8.83
N ASN A 51 -2.84 -3.63 -9.70
CA ASN A 51 -3.53 -4.84 -9.27
C ASN A 51 -2.58 -5.86 -8.62
N ALA A 52 -1.36 -6.02 -9.15
CA ALA A 52 -0.37 -6.92 -8.55
C ALA A 52 0.10 -6.43 -7.18
N TYR A 53 0.18 -5.10 -6.96
CA TYR A 53 0.47 -4.50 -5.66
C TYR A 53 -0.64 -4.80 -4.64
N ILE A 54 -1.89 -4.64 -5.03
CA ILE A 54 -3.07 -4.77 -4.17
C ILE A 54 -3.38 -6.23 -3.82
N LEU A 55 -3.08 -7.16 -4.73
CA LEU A 55 -3.58 -8.53 -4.68
C LEU A 55 -3.28 -9.27 -3.37
N PRO A 56 -2.09 -9.19 -2.75
CA PRO A 56 -1.79 -9.89 -1.50
C PRO A 56 -2.67 -9.47 -0.31
N THR A 57 -3.12 -8.21 -0.27
CA THR A 57 -3.83 -7.61 0.86
C THR A 57 -5.29 -7.26 0.55
N LYS A 58 -5.76 -7.54 -0.66
CA LYS A 58 -7.06 -7.11 -1.19
C LYS A 58 -8.26 -7.45 -0.29
N GLU A 59 -8.23 -8.60 0.35
CA GLU A 59 -9.35 -9.11 1.17
C GLU A 59 -9.13 -8.85 2.67
N LEU A 60 -8.09 -8.09 3.01
CA LEU A 60 -7.75 -7.77 4.40
C LEU A 60 -8.41 -6.46 4.84
N GLY A 61 -8.82 -6.43 6.10
CA GLY A 61 -9.34 -5.24 6.76
C GLY A 61 -9.49 -5.50 8.25
N GLN A 62 -9.19 -4.52 9.07
CA GLN A 62 -9.41 -4.61 10.52
C GLN A 62 -10.89 -4.85 10.81
N GLY A 63 -11.18 -5.69 11.81
CA GLY A 63 -12.54 -6.04 12.20
C GLY A 63 -13.23 -7.06 11.28
N ILE A 64 -12.57 -7.57 10.23
CA ILE A 64 -13.11 -8.67 9.44
C ILE A 64 -12.96 -9.99 10.24
N PRO A 65 -14.02 -10.82 10.36
CA PRO A 65 -13.91 -12.13 11.00
C PRO A 65 -12.98 -13.08 10.23
N ALA A 66 -12.19 -13.89 10.95
CA ALA A 66 -11.30 -14.88 10.35
C ALA A 66 -12.03 -15.86 9.39
N GLN A 67 -13.29 -16.22 9.71
CA GLN A 67 -14.09 -17.08 8.83
C GLN A 67 -14.37 -16.44 7.46
N VAL A 68 -14.64 -15.12 7.42
CA VAL A 68 -14.85 -14.38 6.17
C VAL A 68 -13.57 -14.35 5.36
N LEU A 69 -12.42 -14.09 6.03
CA LEU A 69 -11.12 -14.16 5.37
C LEU A 69 -10.89 -15.54 4.76
N GLN A 70 -11.09 -16.63 5.54
CA GLN A 70 -10.91 -17.99 5.05
C GLN A 70 -11.86 -18.36 3.88
N MET A 71 -13.08 -17.82 3.88
CA MET A 71 -14.01 -18.01 2.75
C MET A 71 -13.49 -17.35 1.46
N ASN A 72 -12.83 -16.18 1.58
CA ASN A 72 -12.37 -15.41 0.43
C ASN A 72 -10.99 -15.86 -0.09
N VAL A 73 -10.05 -16.16 0.84
CA VAL A 73 -8.64 -16.47 0.46
C VAL A 73 -8.25 -17.92 0.76
N GLY A 74 -9.12 -18.69 1.43
CA GLY A 74 -8.89 -20.08 1.82
C GLY A 74 -8.21 -20.22 3.18
N ASN A 75 -7.83 -21.48 3.51
CA ASN A 75 -7.17 -21.76 4.77
C ASN A 75 -5.73 -21.25 4.77
N PRO A 76 -5.22 -20.76 5.94
CA PRO A 76 -3.81 -20.40 6.07
C PRO A 76 -2.91 -21.64 5.91
N GLU A 77 -1.67 -21.42 5.53
CA GLU A 77 -0.62 -22.45 5.44
C GLU A 77 -0.17 -22.92 6.83
N GLY A 78 -0.27 -22.01 7.82
CA GLY A 78 0.04 -22.27 9.22
C GLY A 78 -0.70 -21.31 10.15
N SER A 79 -0.69 -21.66 11.44
CA SER A 79 -1.21 -20.81 12.51
C SER A 79 -0.34 -20.95 13.75
N TYR A 80 -0.07 -19.82 14.42
CA TYR A 80 0.74 -19.80 15.65
C TYR A 80 0.32 -18.63 16.55
N GLU A 81 0.69 -18.74 17.84
CA GLU A 81 0.49 -17.67 18.81
C GLU A 81 1.59 -16.61 18.69
N SER A 82 1.23 -15.35 18.84
CA SER A 82 2.14 -14.19 18.80
C SER A 82 1.55 -13.03 19.60
N THR A 83 2.12 -11.84 19.41
CA THR A 83 1.56 -10.59 19.91
C THR A 83 1.42 -9.59 18.79
N PHE A 84 0.37 -8.76 18.86
CA PHE A 84 0.17 -7.61 17.99
C PHE A 84 0.02 -6.37 18.88
N GLN A 85 0.91 -5.41 18.74
CA GLN A 85 0.98 -4.20 19.61
C GLN A 85 0.99 -4.53 21.11
N GLY A 86 1.72 -5.58 21.51
CA GLY A 86 1.83 -6.03 22.89
C GLY A 86 0.65 -6.83 23.44
N MET A 87 -0.41 -7.06 22.64
CA MET A 87 -1.56 -7.89 23.02
C MET A 87 -1.44 -9.29 22.42
N PRO A 88 -1.92 -10.34 23.13
CA PRO A 88 -1.96 -11.70 22.59
C PRO A 88 -2.70 -11.74 21.25
N SER A 89 -2.18 -12.51 20.30
CA SER A 89 -2.74 -12.66 18.97
C SER A 89 -2.55 -14.08 18.44
N ILE A 90 -3.46 -14.53 17.58
CA ILE A 90 -3.28 -15.74 16.76
C ILE A 90 -2.93 -15.26 15.36
N VAL A 91 -1.82 -15.77 14.81
CA VAL A 91 -1.41 -15.45 13.45
C VAL A 91 -1.88 -16.53 12.49
N PHE A 92 -2.59 -16.11 11.44
CA PHE A 92 -2.83 -16.92 10.26
C PHE A 92 -1.79 -16.58 9.20
N SER A 93 -0.90 -17.53 8.90
CA SER A 93 0.19 -17.34 7.94
C SER A 93 -0.23 -17.81 6.57
N TYR A 94 -0.20 -16.90 5.60
CA TYR A 94 -0.39 -17.14 4.16
C TYR A 94 0.93 -16.90 3.42
N GLU A 95 1.03 -17.26 2.15
CA GLU A 95 2.24 -17.10 1.34
C GLU A 95 2.80 -15.66 1.38
N TYR A 96 1.94 -14.66 1.25
CA TYR A 96 2.33 -13.25 1.12
C TYR A 96 2.13 -12.41 2.38
N VAL A 97 1.29 -12.87 3.32
CA VAL A 97 0.89 -12.08 4.48
C VAL A 97 0.75 -12.94 5.71
N ASP A 98 1.09 -12.37 6.85
CA ASP A 98 0.69 -12.86 8.16
C ASP A 98 -0.45 -11.97 8.69
N VAL A 99 -1.55 -12.60 9.13
CA VAL A 99 -2.76 -11.91 9.59
C VAL A 99 -2.94 -12.17 11.08
N TYR A 100 -2.95 -11.10 11.87
CA TYR A 100 -3.07 -11.14 13.31
C TYR A 100 -4.53 -11.05 13.72
N LEU A 101 -4.99 -12.02 14.49
CA LEU A 101 -6.37 -12.17 14.95
C LEU A 101 -6.45 -12.00 16.47
N ASP A 102 -7.48 -11.33 16.94
CA ASP A 102 -7.85 -11.31 18.34
C ASP A 102 -8.28 -12.72 18.77
N PRO A 103 -7.62 -13.35 19.76
CA PRO A 103 -7.93 -14.71 20.16
C PRO A 103 -9.33 -14.87 20.79
N ALA A 104 -9.91 -13.80 21.35
CA ALA A 104 -11.22 -13.83 21.99
C ALA A 104 -12.37 -13.70 20.99
N THR A 105 -12.19 -12.88 19.94
CA THR A 105 -13.25 -12.54 18.99
C THR A 105 -13.06 -13.17 17.61
N GLY A 106 -11.83 -13.55 17.26
CA GLY A 106 -11.46 -14.04 15.94
C GLY A 106 -11.47 -12.96 14.84
N PHE A 107 -11.48 -11.67 15.21
CA PHE A 107 -11.42 -10.57 14.25
C PHE A 107 -9.98 -10.21 13.90
N ILE A 108 -9.77 -9.73 12.66
CA ILE A 108 -8.48 -9.22 12.21
C ILE A 108 -8.14 -7.94 13.00
N GLN A 109 -7.01 -7.97 13.69
CA GLN A 109 -6.40 -6.82 14.38
C GLN A 109 -5.48 -6.04 13.42
N GLY A 110 -4.76 -6.75 12.54
CA GLY A 110 -3.84 -6.20 11.58
C GLY A 110 -3.18 -7.29 10.74
N TRP A 111 -2.24 -6.90 9.90
CA TRP A 111 -1.48 -7.81 9.05
C TRP A 111 -0.08 -7.28 8.77
N GLU A 112 0.80 -8.18 8.39
CA GLU A 112 2.14 -7.90 7.92
C GLU A 112 2.33 -8.54 6.53
N GLN A 113 2.71 -7.74 5.53
CA GLN A 113 3.06 -8.27 4.22
C GLN A 113 4.50 -8.78 4.25
N LYS A 114 4.69 -10.08 4.04
CA LYS A 114 5.99 -10.76 4.06
C LYS A 114 6.73 -10.70 2.74
N LEU A 115 5.98 -10.77 1.64
CA LEU A 115 6.51 -10.85 0.28
C LEU A 115 5.74 -9.90 -0.64
N ALA A 116 6.44 -9.36 -1.63
CA ALA A 116 5.83 -8.72 -2.78
C ALA A 116 5.84 -9.67 -3.99
N ILE A 117 4.84 -9.57 -4.86
CA ILE A 117 4.81 -10.35 -6.12
C ILE A 117 6.01 -9.99 -7.01
N LYS A 118 6.37 -8.71 -7.00
CA LYS A 118 7.52 -8.12 -7.71
C LYS A 118 7.89 -6.81 -6.99
N GLU A 119 9.13 -6.39 -7.10
CA GLU A 119 9.58 -5.09 -6.57
C GLU A 119 9.04 -3.92 -7.39
N ASN A 120 8.97 -2.75 -6.78
CA ASN A 120 8.62 -1.46 -7.41
C ASN A 120 7.26 -1.47 -8.14
N LEU A 121 6.27 -2.22 -7.62
CA LEU A 121 4.96 -2.34 -8.27
C LEU A 121 4.20 -1.02 -8.28
N ALA A 122 4.18 -0.30 -7.17
CA ALA A 122 3.45 0.96 -7.03
C ALA A 122 4.10 2.06 -7.87
N GLU A 123 5.41 2.20 -7.78
CA GLU A 123 6.20 3.18 -8.53
C GLU A 123 6.03 2.98 -10.03
N THR A 124 6.13 1.72 -10.50
CA THR A 124 5.93 1.37 -11.91
C THR A 124 4.51 1.67 -12.38
N ALA A 125 3.50 1.48 -11.53
CA ALA A 125 2.13 1.86 -11.84
C ALA A 125 2.01 3.38 -12.00
N ILE A 126 2.57 4.16 -11.06
CA ILE A 126 2.56 5.63 -11.08
C ILE A 126 3.26 6.18 -12.33
N GLU A 127 4.47 5.69 -12.62
CA GLU A 127 5.21 6.07 -13.84
C GLU A 127 4.41 5.77 -15.12
N SER A 128 3.75 4.61 -15.16
CA SER A 128 2.93 4.22 -16.31
C SER A 128 1.69 5.08 -16.45
N MET A 129 1.06 5.49 -15.34
CA MET A 129 -0.05 6.45 -15.33
C MET A 129 0.38 7.82 -15.86
N ALA A 130 1.50 8.35 -15.36
CA ALA A 130 2.05 9.63 -15.79
C ALA A 130 2.37 9.62 -17.29
N LYS A 131 3.01 8.53 -17.78
CA LYS A 131 3.31 8.38 -19.20
C LYS A 131 2.04 8.29 -20.06
N ALA A 132 1.03 7.57 -19.61
CA ALA A 132 -0.24 7.48 -20.31
C ALA A 132 -0.93 8.84 -20.43
N TYR A 133 -0.92 9.65 -19.37
CA TYR A 133 -1.52 10.98 -19.34
C TYR A 133 -0.76 11.97 -20.25
N GLU A 134 0.57 11.94 -20.18
CA GLU A 134 1.43 12.74 -21.09
C GLU A 134 1.11 12.49 -22.58
N MET A 135 0.89 11.20 -22.93
CA MET A 135 0.62 10.80 -24.33
C MET A 135 -0.79 11.12 -24.79
N ASP A 136 -1.79 10.99 -23.93
CA ASP A 136 -3.20 11.23 -24.25
C ASP A 136 -4.00 11.59 -22.99
N PRO A 137 -4.20 12.89 -22.71
CA PRO A 137 -5.00 13.34 -21.57
C PRO A 137 -6.45 12.82 -21.54
N LYS A 138 -6.99 12.30 -22.65
CA LYS A 138 -8.32 11.68 -22.68
C LYS A 138 -8.41 10.39 -21.88
N GLN A 139 -7.26 9.79 -21.50
CA GLN A 139 -7.22 8.63 -20.60
C GLN A 139 -7.42 9.00 -19.12
N GLU A 140 -7.52 10.27 -18.79
CA GLU A 140 -7.55 10.82 -17.43
C GLU A 140 -8.52 10.07 -16.49
N SER A 141 -9.76 9.85 -16.90
CA SER A 141 -10.76 9.15 -16.08
C SER A 141 -10.34 7.71 -15.69
N LYS A 142 -9.69 6.98 -16.61
CA LYS A 142 -9.20 5.64 -16.33
C LYS A 142 -8.00 5.68 -15.39
N ILE A 143 -7.10 6.63 -15.61
CA ILE A 143 -5.91 6.85 -14.78
C ILE A 143 -6.35 7.24 -13.37
N ALA A 144 -7.31 8.17 -13.22
CA ALA A 144 -7.86 8.57 -11.93
C ALA A 144 -8.43 7.38 -11.13
N SER A 145 -9.13 6.47 -11.79
CA SER A 145 -9.65 5.25 -11.14
C SER A 145 -8.53 4.35 -10.62
N ILE A 146 -7.46 4.15 -11.41
CA ILE A 146 -6.29 3.36 -10.98
C ILE A 146 -5.58 4.07 -9.83
N ALA A 147 -5.36 5.38 -9.93
CA ALA A 147 -4.71 6.20 -8.94
C ALA A 147 -5.42 6.15 -7.57
N LEU A 148 -6.74 6.31 -7.55
CA LEU A 148 -7.55 6.21 -6.33
C LEU A 148 -7.45 4.82 -5.68
N THR A 149 -7.56 3.77 -6.48
CA THR A 149 -7.49 2.39 -5.97
C THR A 149 -6.11 2.08 -5.40
N LEU A 150 -5.04 2.46 -6.11
CA LEU A 150 -3.66 2.26 -5.67
C LEU A 150 -3.34 3.09 -4.41
N SER A 151 -3.75 4.36 -4.40
CA SER A 151 -3.54 5.26 -3.27
C SER A 151 -4.19 4.75 -1.98
N ASN A 152 -5.44 4.26 -2.07
CA ASN A 152 -6.12 3.67 -0.91
C ASN A 152 -5.40 2.42 -0.39
N ALA A 153 -4.91 1.56 -1.28
CA ALA A 153 -4.16 0.37 -0.88
C ALA A 153 -2.80 0.73 -0.23
N LEU A 154 -2.12 1.73 -0.77
CA LEU A 154 -0.88 2.26 -0.20
C LEU A 154 -1.10 2.87 1.19
N ALA A 155 -2.17 3.64 1.38
CA ALA A 155 -2.51 4.19 2.69
C ALA A 155 -2.81 3.09 3.71
N GLN A 156 -3.61 2.07 3.35
CA GLN A 156 -3.86 0.90 4.20
C GLN A 156 -2.57 0.13 4.53
N GLN A 157 -1.65 0.01 3.59
CA GLN A 157 -0.34 -0.60 3.83
C GLN A 157 0.51 0.27 4.77
N GLY A 158 0.45 1.60 4.64
CA GLY A 158 1.10 2.54 5.55
C GLY A 158 0.59 2.37 6.99
N ASP A 159 -0.72 2.26 7.18
CA ASP A 159 -1.31 1.98 8.50
C ASP A 159 -0.86 0.63 9.05
N ALA A 160 -0.86 -0.43 8.23
CA ALA A 160 -0.42 -1.76 8.63
C ALA A 160 1.07 -1.76 9.04
N LEU A 161 1.95 -1.14 8.26
CA LEU A 161 3.38 -1.01 8.56
C LEU A 161 3.61 -0.21 9.84
N ASN A 162 2.90 0.90 10.05
CA ASN A 162 2.99 1.68 11.27
C ASN A 162 2.56 0.85 12.50
N ASN A 163 1.49 0.09 12.39
CA ASN A 163 1.01 -0.80 13.46
C ASN A 163 2.02 -1.91 13.81
N MET A 164 2.87 -2.30 12.87
CA MET A 164 3.97 -3.25 13.07
C MET A 164 5.27 -2.59 13.55
N GLY A 165 5.33 -1.25 13.63
CA GLY A 165 6.53 -0.49 14.02
C GLY A 165 7.51 -0.22 12.88
N HIS A 166 7.15 -0.53 11.62
CA HIS A 166 7.94 -0.23 10.42
C HIS A 166 7.73 1.22 9.98
N THR A 167 8.16 2.15 10.82
CA THR A 167 7.81 3.58 10.73
C THR A 167 8.31 4.25 9.45
N ALA A 168 9.53 3.92 9.01
CA ALA A 168 10.11 4.50 7.78
C ALA A 168 9.37 4.01 6.51
N GLU A 169 9.08 2.72 6.44
CA GLU A 169 8.35 2.11 5.33
C GLU A 169 6.89 2.61 5.31
N ALA A 170 6.29 2.82 6.47
CA ALA A 170 4.96 3.43 6.58
C ALA A 170 4.94 4.85 6.03
N ALA A 171 5.94 5.68 6.38
CA ALA A 171 6.09 7.03 5.84
C ALA A 171 6.21 7.02 4.31
N GLN A 172 7.03 6.11 3.77
CA GLN A 172 7.19 5.97 2.32
C GLN A 172 5.89 5.54 1.65
N SER A 173 5.12 4.64 2.26
CA SER A 173 3.83 4.17 1.74
C SER A 173 2.80 5.31 1.64
N PHE A 174 2.69 6.16 2.67
CA PHE A 174 1.83 7.36 2.63
C PHE A 174 2.31 8.38 1.58
N LEU A 175 3.62 8.61 1.46
CA LEU A 175 4.16 9.49 0.42
C LEU A 175 3.81 8.98 -0.98
N THR A 176 3.96 7.68 -1.23
CA THR A 176 3.61 7.05 -2.51
C THR A 176 2.10 7.10 -2.77
N ALA A 177 1.28 6.97 -1.71
CA ALA A 177 -0.18 7.16 -1.80
C ALA A 177 -0.56 8.57 -2.25
N PHE A 178 0.10 9.60 -1.72
CA PHE A 178 -0.06 10.98 -2.16
C PHE A 178 0.36 11.16 -3.62
N GLN A 179 1.54 10.65 -4.00
CA GLN A 179 2.06 10.75 -5.36
C GLN A 179 1.09 10.12 -6.39
N ALA A 180 0.47 9.00 -6.07
CA ALA A 180 -0.51 8.38 -6.95
C ALA A 180 -1.69 9.32 -7.26
N LEU A 181 -2.15 10.13 -6.29
CA LEU A 181 -3.25 11.09 -6.46
C LEU A 181 -2.83 12.38 -7.19
N THR A 182 -1.54 12.63 -7.40
CA THR A 182 -1.06 13.83 -8.10
C THR A 182 -0.80 13.60 -9.60
N VAL A 183 -1.00 12.37 -10.09
CA VAL A 183 -0.69 12.02 -11.49
C VAL A 183 -1.60 12.74 -12.49
N VAL A 184 -2.87 12.95 -12.15
CA VAL A 184 -3.85 13.61 -13.02
C VAL A 184 -4.64 14.68 -12.26
N PRO A 185 -5.07 15.78 -12.94
CA PRO A 185 -5.78 16.88 -12.29
C PRO A 185 -7.15 16.52 -11.69
N SER A 186 -7.81 15.49 -12.22
CA SER A 186 -9.15 15.07 -11.73
C SER A 186 -9.13 14.29 -10.42
N THR A 187 -7.96 13.90 -9.93
CA THR A 187 -7.81 13.34 -8.59
C THR A 187 -7.53 14.46 -7.58
N THR A 188 -8.22 14.42 -6.44
CA THR A 188 -7.95 15.35 -5.34
C THR A 188 -6.84 14.80 -4.47
N PRO A 189 -5.67 15.47 -4.37
CA PRO A 189 -4.62 15.05 -3.47
C PRO A 189 -5.10 15.02 -2.02
N ASN A 190 -4.74 13.98 -1.28
CA ASN A 190 -5.01 13.90 0.15
C ASN A 190 -3.77 14.35 0.94
N PHE A 191 -3.81 15.56 1.48
CA PHE A 191 -2.68 16.14 2.21
C PHE A 191 -2.44 15.50 3.59
N ASP A 192 -3.43 14.77 4.14
CA ASP A 192 -3.21 13.96 5.35
C ASP A 192 -2.11 12.93 5.13
N TYR A 193 -1.92 12.45 3.90
CA TYR A 193 -0.84 11.52 3.58
C TYR A 193 0.54 12.16 3.71
N LEU A 194 0.70 13.42 3.30
CA LEU A 194 1.95 14.15 3.53
C LEU A 194 2.20 14.41 5.02
N TYR A 195 1.14 14.78 5.75
CA TYR A 195 1.22 14.96 7.20
C TYR A 195 1.64 13.66 7.89
N ASN A 196 0.97 12.54 7.59
CA ASN A 196 1.27 11.24 8.18
C ASN A 196 2.71 10.79 7.83
N ALA A 197 3.13 10.97 6.56
CA ALA A 197 4.50 10.65 6.15
C ALA A 197 5.52 11.50 6.91
N GLY A 198 5.28 12.80 7.07
CA GLY A 198 6.15 13.71 7.83
C GLY A 198 6.23 13.35 9.31
N MET A 199 5.09 13.06 9.94
CA MET A 199 5.00 12.63 11.33
C MET A 199 5.81 11.33 11.56
N LEU A 200 5.58 10.32 10.73
CA LEU A 200 6.27 9.04 10.83
C LEU A 200 7.77 9.17 10.55
N MET A 201 8.17 10.02 9.60
CA MET A 201 9.57 10.28 9.33
C MET A 201 10.27 10.97 10.52
N THR A 202 9.58 11.91 11.19
CA THR A 202 10.09 12.55 12.42
C THR A 202 10.19 11.56 13.58
N MET A 203 9.21 10.66 13.73
CA MET A 203 9.27 9.58 14.72
C MET A 203 10.43 8.62 14.44
N TYR A 204 10.62 8.22 13.19
CA TYR A 204 11.75 7.40 12.76
C TYR A 204 13.09 8.09 13.04
N ALA A 205 13.22 9.37 12.68
CA ALA A 205 14.41 10.18 12.93
C ALA A 205 14.82 10.16 14.41
N SER A 206 13.84 10.18 15.33
CA SER A 206 14.08 10.13 16.77
C SER A 206 14.68 8.80 17.27
N THR A 207 14.66 7.76 16.44
CA THR A 207 15.30 6.46 16.73
C THR A 207 16.73 6.36 16.19
N LEU A 208 17.14 7.31 15.36
CA LEU A 208 18.44 7.36 14.69
C LEU A 208 19.42 8.26 15.43
N GLN A 209 20.69 8.28 14.98
CA GLN A 209 21.74 9.16 15.51
C GLN A 209 22.58 9.75 14.36
N GLY A 210 23.23 10.88 14.63
CA GLY A 210 24.16 11.50 13.70
C GLY A 210 23.51 11.96 12.38
N ASP A 211 24.23 11.82 11.28
CA ASP A 211 23.80 12.33 9.96
C ASP A 211 22.52 11.66 9.44
N GLU A 212 22.27 10.41 9.80
CA GLU A 212 21.04 9.70 9.41
C GLU A 212 19.81 10.32 10.08
N ALA A 213 19.92 10.66 11.38
CA ALA A 213 18.84 11.36 12.08
C ALA A 213 18.54 12.72 11.45
N VAL A 214 19.60 13.50 11.16
CA VAL A 214 19.48 14.82 10.50
C VAL A 214 18.80 14.69 9.13
N ALA A 215 19.19 13.71 8.33
CA ALA A 215 18.58 13.48 7.03
C ALA A 215 17.09 13.13 7.13
N ALA A 216 16.72 12.29 8.11
CA ALA A 216 15.33 11.90 8.32
C ALA A 216 14.48 13.07 8.87
N PHE A 217 15.00 13.90 9.79
CA PHE A 217 14.32 15.13 10.24
C PHE A 217 14.12 16.11 9.11
N ASN A 218 15.13 16.34 8.27
CA ASN A 218 15.01 17.20 7.10
C ASN A 218 13.94 16.70 6.11
N ALA A 219 13.84 15.38 5.92
CA ALA A 219 12.79 14.79 5.09
C ALA A 219 11.40 15.03 5.68
N GLY A 220 11.23 14.85 6.99
CA GLY A 220 9.98 15.15 7.70
C GLY A 220 9.58 16.64 7.56
N GLU A 221 10.54 17.56 7.78
CA GLU A 221 10.34 19.00 7.61
C GLU A 221 9.84 19.35 6.19
N GLN A 222 10.47 18.79 5.16
CA GLN A 222 10.08 19.03 3.77
C GLN A 222 8.64 18.57 3.49
N LEU A 223 8.23 17.44 4.03
CA LEU A 223 6.87 16.91 3.87
C LEU A 223 5.85 17.83 4.55
N PHE A 224 6.09 18.29 5.76
CA PHE A 224 5.22 19.24 6.45
C PHE A 224 5.13 20.59 5.74
N ASN A 225 6.26 21.14 5.32
CA ASN A 225 6.28 22.39 4.56
C ASN A 225 5.54 22.28 3.23
N THR A 226 5.64 21.11 2.56
CA THR A 226 4.88 20.84 1.32
C THR A 226 3.38 20.77 1.61
N ALA A 227 2.97 20.09 2.70
CA ALA A 227 1.58 20.02 3.12
C ALA A 227 1.00 21.42 3.38
N LEU A 228 1.70 22.24 4.20
CA LEU A 228 1.29 23.62 4.51
C LEU A 228 1.22 24.52 3.27
N ALA A 229 2.22 24.46 2.39
CA ALA A 229 2.24 25.21 1.15
C ALA A 229 1.07 24.82 0.20
N SER A 230 0.57 23.60 0.33
CA SER A 230 -0.57 23.08 -0.43
C SER A 230 -1.94 23.39 0.21
N GLY A 231 -1.96 24.10 1.34
CA GLY A 231 -3.18 24.49 2.04
C GLY A 231 -3.69 23.46 3.05
N TYR A 232 -2.83 22.54 3.50
CA TYR A 232 -3.19 21.63 4.61
C TYR A 232 -3.48 22.45 5.88
N GLU A 233 -4.65 22.21 6.46
CA GLU A 233 -5.07 22.82 7.72
C GLU A 233 -5.17 21.74 8.80
N ASP A 234 -4.38 21.90 9.86
CA ASP A 234 -4.46 21.09 11.06
C ASP A 234 -5.22 21.89 12.15
N ALA A 235 -6.43 21.47 12.45
CA ALA A 235 -7.30 22.15 13.41
C ALA A 235 -6.72 22.28 14.82
N VAL A 236 -5.77 21.42 15.19
CA VAL A 236 -5.10 21.40 16.52
C VAL A 236 -3.66 21.84 16.49
N GLY A 237 -3.10 22.13 15.30
CA GLY A 237 -1.75 22.66 15.14
C GLY A 237 -0.61 21.65 15.38
N ASN A 238 -0.89 20.33 15.33
CA ASN A 238 0.10 19.28 15.55
C ASN A 238 1.27 19.34 14.55
N ILE A 239 1.01 19.80 13.30
CA ILE A 239 2.05 19.94 12.29
C ILE A 239 3.18 20.87 12.76
N TYR A 240 2.85 21.94 13.47
CA TYR A 240 3.85 22.89 14.02
C TYR A 240 4.62 22.26 15.18
N TYR A 241 3.99 21.40 15.99
CA TYR A 241 4.66 20.63 17.00
C TYR A 241 5.72 19.70 16.39
N PHE A 242 5.38 18.95 15.36
CA PHE A 242 6.34 18.08 14.66
C PHE A 242 7.43 18.87 13.93
N LEU A 243 7.11 20.00 13.29
CA LEU A 243 8.10 20.89 12.70
C LEU A 243 9.12 21.39 13.75
N PHE A 244 8.66 21.71 14.96
CA PHE A 244 9.58 22.10 16.03
C PHE A 244 10.57 20.99 16.39
N HIS A 245 10.18 19.74 16.28
CA HIS A 245 11.08 18.59 16.53
C HIS A 245 12.06 18.34 15.39
N CYS A 246 11.85 18.90 14.20
CA CYS A 246 12.79 18.80 13.08
C CYS A 246 13.98 19.77 13.18
N TYR A 247 13.89 20.79 14.07
CA TYR A 247 14.96 21.79 14.33
C TYR A 247 15.77 21.45 15.59
#